data_2ecd69a52cfa91c0a9900fff0a5fd41b
#
_entry.id   2ecd69a52cfa91c0a9900fff0a5fd41b
#
_cell.length_a   1.000
_cell.length_b   1.000
_cell.length_c   1.000
_cell.angle_alpha   90.00
_cell.angle_beta   90.00
_cell.angle_gamma   90.00
#
_symmetry.space_group_name_H-M   'P 1'
#
loop_
_entity.id
_entity.type
_entity.pdbx_description
1 polymer ?
#
loop_
_entity_poly.entity_id
_entity_poly.type
_entity_poly.pdbx_seq_one_letter_code
_entity_poly.pdbx_strand_id
1 'polypeptide(L)'
;MLPNAIQLISQAIKDKRCIAIRYHDQRQIRVVEPHAIYTDERGELVMDCYQTRGYSASGRPPPFWRPFRMKKITAVSVLKETFQPRITEGFSANRLKYRSGLVAIVQDSQPVFGYVYPSHTTEVGPHLPGKA
;
A
#
# COMPACT_ATOMS: atom_id res chain seq x y z
N MET A 1 16.22 12.51 -1.67
CA MET A 1 15.08 11.64 -2.07
C MET A 1 15.14 11.38 -3.57
N LEU A 2 14.82 10.18 -3.97
CA LEU A 2 14.78 9.80 -5.37
C LEU A 2 13.72 10.62 -6.11
N PRO A 3 14.05 11.25 -7.25
CA PRO A 3 13.03 11.98 -8.03
C PRO A 3 11.89 11.07 -8.43
N ASN A 4 10.67 11.60 -8.38
CA ASN A 4 9.45 10.89 -8.79
C ASN A 4 9.07 9.69 -7.92
N ALA A 5 9.79 9.42 -6.82
CA ALA A 5 9.47 8.27 -5.97
C ALA A 5 8.04 8.36 -5.43
N ILE A 6 7.62 9.56 -5.01
CA ILE A 6 6.27 9.74 -4.46
C ILE A 6 5.22 9.41 -5.51
N GLN A 7 5.39 9.90 -6.74
CA GLN A 7 4.45 9.65 -7.82
C GLN A 7 4.40 8.17 -8.20
N LEU A 8 5.57 7.55 -8.34
CA LEU A 8 5.65 6.14 -8.71
C LEU A 8 5.00 5.25 -7.66
N ILE A 9 5.30 5.50 -6.40
CA ILE A 9 4.78 4.67 -5.32
C ILE A 9 3.30 4.95 -5.09
N SER A 10 2.87 6.22 -5.20
CA SER A 10 1.45 6.56 -5.09
C SER A 10 0.63 5.84 -6.16
N GLN A 11 1.15 5.76 -7.38
CA GLN A 11 0.46 5.05 -8.45
C GLN A 11 0.46 3.54 -8.18
N ALA A 12 1.56 2.99 -7.67
CA ALA A 12 1.62 1.58 -7.31
C ALA A 12 0.60 1.24 -6.20
N ILE A 13 0.43 2.12 -5.22
CA ILE A 13 -0.58 1.95 -4.18
C ILE A 13 -1.98 1.93 -4.80
N LYS A 14 -2.26 2.88 -5.68
CA LYS A 14 -3.56 2.97 -6.34
C LYS A 14 -3.85 1.71 -7.15
N ASP A 15 -2.87 1.21 -7.86
CA ASP A 15 -3.03 0.05 -8.74
C ASP A 15 -2.80 -1.28 -8.01
N LYS A 16 -2.48 -1.23 -6.73
CA LYS A 16 -2.19 -2.41 -5.90
C LYS A 16 -1.08 -3.26 -6.51
N ARG A 17 0.01 -2.59 -6.91
CA ARG A 17 1.19 -3.22 -7.50
C ARG A 17 2.30 -3.33 -6.47
N CYS A 18 2.93 -4.48 -6.43
CA CYS A 18 4.14 -4.65 -5.63
C CYS A 18 5.26 -3.80 -6.19
N ILE A 19 6.20 -3.41 -5.33
CA ILE A 19 7.39 -2.69 -5.75
C ILE A 19 8.63 -3.36 -5.19
N ALA A 20 9.74 -3.20 -5.90
CA ALA A 20 11.06 -3.58 -5.41
C ALA A 20 11.80 -2.30 -5.08
N ILE A 21 12.41 -2.24 -3.89
CA ILE A 21 13.11 -1.03 -3.44
C ILE A 21 14.51 -1.37 -2.94
N ARG A 22 15.41 -0.38 -3.05
CA ARG A 22 16.63 -0.32 -2.28
C ARG A 22 16.48 0.77 -1.24
N TYR A 23 17.01 0.49 -0.06
CA TYR A 23 16.79 1.36 1.09
C TYR A 23 18.10 1.74 1.74
N HIS A 24 18.29 3.02 2.00
CA HIS A 24 19.47 3.57 2.65
C HIS A 24 20.71 3.26 1.80
N ASP A 25 21.80 2.78 2.41
CA ASP A 25 23.01 2.39 1.70
C ASP A 25 23.07 0.89 1.39
N GLN A 26 21.98 0.18 1.59
CA GLN A 26 21.92 -1.26 1.37
C GLN A 26 21.75 -1.56 -0.10
N ARG A 27 22.48 -2.55 -0.59
CA ARG A 27 22.39 -2.97 -2.00
C ARG A 27 21.29 -3.98 -2.23
N GLN A 28 20.92 -4.69 -1.18
CA GLN A 28 19.94 -5.76 -1.29
C GLN A 28 18.56 -5.18 -1.57
N ILE A 29 17.80 -5.94 -2.36
CA ILE A 29 16.47 -5.53 -2.76
C ILE A 29 15.45 -6.07 -1.78
N ARG A 30 14.42 -5.27 -1.52
CA ARG A 30 13.23 -5.67 -0.75
C ARG A 30 12.04 -5.60 -1.68
N VAL A 31 11.19 -6.63 -1.63
CA VAL A 31 9.93 -6.62 -2.36
C VAL A 31 8.82 -6.38 -1.35
N VAL A 32 8.05 -5.34 -1.60
CA VAL A 32 7.06 -4.86 -0.64
C VAL A 32 5.73 -4.55 -1.33
N GLU A 33 4.67 -4.61 -0.54
CA GLU A 33 3.32 -4.21 -0.93
C GLU A 33 3.05 -2.87 -0.28
N PRO A 34 3.11 -1.76 -1.04
CA PRO A 34 2.94 -0.43 -0.43
C PRO A 34 1.47 -0.17 -0.13
N HIS A 35 1.18 0.23 1.12
CA HIS A 35 -0.21 0.43 1.55
C HIS A 35 -0.55 1.89 1.79
N ALA A 36 0.38 2.70 2.24
CA ALA A 36 0.10 4.11 2.52
C ALA A 36 1.39 4.94 2.51
N ILE A 37 1.27 6.18 2.07
CA ILE A 37 2.30 7.21 2.27
C ILE A 37 1.66 8.31 3.09
N TYR A 38 2.29 8.69 4.18
CA TYR A 38 1.77 9.71 5.09
C TYR A 38 2.91 10.47 5.75
N THR A 39 2.58 11.58 6.38
CA THR A 39 3.53 12.39 7.13
C THR A 39 3.46 11.98 8.60
N ASP A 40 4.60 11.65 9.18
CA ASP A 40 4.66 11.25 10.58
C ASP A 40 4.72 12.47 11.51
N GLU A 41 4.84 12.21 12.81
CA GLU A 41 4.86 13.25 13.84
C GLU A 41 6.01 14.23 13.67
N ARG A 42 7.08 13.81 13.01
CA ARG A 42 8.26 14.64 12.77
C ARG A 42 8.17 15.44 11.49
N GLY A 43 7.09 15.30 10.75
CA GLY A 43 6.93 15.94 9.45
C GLY A 43 7.64 15.23 8.31
N GLU A 44 8.02 13.97 8.50
CA GLU A 44 8.68 13.19 7.46
C GLU A 44 7.70 12.27 6.76
N LEU A 45 7.92 12.10 5.45
CA LEU A 45 7.11 11.17 4.66
C LEU A 45 7.56 9.74 4.93
N VAL A 46 6.60 8.89 5.25
CA VAL A 46 6.80 7.48 5.58
C VAL A 46 5.88 6.64 4.71
N MET A 47 6.37 5.49 4.26
CA MET A 47 5.59 4.53 3.51
C MET A 47 5.42 3.28 4.36
N ASP A 48 4.16 2.92 4.67
CA ASP A 48 3.87 1.66 5.35
C ASP A 48 3.72 0.55 4.32
N CYS A 49 4.51 -0.50 4.47
CA CYS A 49 4.54 -1.62 3.54
C CYS A 49 4.47 -2.95 4.26
N TYR A 50 3.94 -3.94 3.55
CA TYR A 50 4.08 -5.33 3.94
C TYR A 50 5.19 -5.94 3.09
N GLN A 51 6.32 -6.26 3.73
CA GLN A 51 7.46 -6.83 3.00
C GLN A 51 7.28 -8.34 2.87
N THR A 52 7.29 -8.82 1.63
CA THR A 52 7.04 -10.23 1.34
C THR A 52 8.29 -11.01 1.01
N ARG A 53 9.34 -10.34 0.51
CA ARG A 53 10.60 -10.99 0.14
C ARG A 53 11.75 -10.02 0.32
N GLY A 54 12.95 -10.57 0.36
CA GLY A 54 14.17 -9.80 0.26
C GLY A 54 14.84 -9.55 1.59
N TYR A 55 15.72 -8.56 1.57
CA TYR A 55 16.63 -8.29 2.68
C TYR A 55 15.91 -7.81 3.94
N SER A 56 16.39 -8.29 5.08
CA SER A 56 15.94 -7.82 6.38
C SER A 56 17.17 -7.53 7.24
N ALA A 57 17.32 -6.27 7.67
CA ALA A 57 18.46 -5.86 8.48
C ALA A 57 18.51 -6.57 9.83
N SER A 58 17.33 -6.95 10.37
CA SER A 58 17.26 -7.65 11.65
C SER A 58 17.50 -9.15 11.52
N GLY A 59 17.60 -9.67 10.31
CA GLY A 59 17.66 -11.11 10.07
C GLY A 59 16.33 -11.82 10.19
N ARG A 60 15.28 -11.12 10.52
CA ARG A 60 13.94 -11.68 10.64
C ARG A 60 13.41 -12.02 9.26
N PRO A 61 12.92 -13.26 9.02
CA PRO A 61 12.42 -13.60 7.70
C PRO A 61 11.08 -12.93 7.40
N PRO A 62 10.86 -12.49 6.14
CA PRO A 62 9.55 -12.02 5.74
C PRO A 62 8.50 -13.13 5.82
N PRO A 63 7.18 -12.79 5.90
CA PRO A 63 6.67 -11.42 5.72
C PRO A 63 6.52 -10.67 7.04
N PHE A 64 6.53 -9.34 6.94
CA PHE A 64 6.29 -8.47 8.09
C PHE A 64 5.93 -7.05 7.64
N TRP A 65 5.29 -6.29 8.53
CA TRP A 65 5.06 -4.87 8.31
C TRP A 65 6.33 -4.08 8.57
N ARG A 66 6.58 -3.09 7.72
CA ARG A 66 7.71 -2.21 7.92
C ARG A 66 7.43 -0.82 7.38
N PRO A 67 7.66 0.24 8.19
CA PRO A 67 7.65 1.61 7.67
C PRO A 67 9.01 1.92 7.04
N PHE A 68 8.97 2.62 5.90
CA PHE A 68 10.17 3.10 5.22
C PHE A 68 10.11 4.60 5.08
N ARG A 69 11.19 5.28 5.44
CA ARG A 69 11.27 6.73 5.21
C ARG A 69 11.49 6.98 3.74
N MET A 70 10.65 7.80 3.14
CA MET A 70 10.72 8.06 1.70
C MET A 70 12.08 8.61 1.29
N LYS A 71 12.66 9.47 2.11
CA LYS A 71 13.96 10.10 1.79
C LYS A 71 15.10 9.11 1.74
N LYS A 72 14.95 7.92 2.30
CA LYS A 72 16.00 6.89 2.32
C LYS A 72 15.83 5.84 1.22
N ILE A 73 14.79 5.95 0.43
CA ILE A 73 14.60 5.05 -0.71
C ILE A 73 15.50 5.52 -1.85
N THR A 74 16.39 4.64 -2.32
CA THR A 74 17.38 4.98 -3.34
C THR A 74 17.07 4.39 -4.70
N ALA A 75 16.16 3.42 -4.78
CA ALA A 75 15.72 2.86 -6.04
C ALA A 75 14.32 2.27 -5.87
N VAL A 76 13.51 2.37 -6.92
CA VAL A 76 12.15 1.83 -6.96
C VAL A 76 11.91 1.22 -8.34
N SER A 77 11.35 0.01 -8.36
CA SER A 77 10.82 -0.59 -9.58
C SER A 77 9.43 -1.10 -9.30
N VAL A 78 8.48 -0.71 -10.14
CA VAL A 78 7.10 -1.20 -10.04
C VAL A 78 7.04 -2.56 -10.72
N LEU A 79 6.56 -3.55 -10.00
CA LEU A 79 6.52 -4.93 -10.49
C LEU A 79 5.16 -5.22 -11.13
N LYS A 80 5.10 -6.29 -11.90
CA LYS A 80 3.83 -6.75 -12.48
C LYS A 80 2.93 -7.41 -11.44
N GLU A 81 3.52 -7.94 -10.37
CA GLU A 81 2.77 -8.59 -9.31
C GLU A 81 1.83 -7.58 -8.65
N THR A 82 0.62 -8.05 -8.34
CA THR A 82 -0.37 -7.27 -7.62
C THR A 82 -0.60 -7.86 -6.24
N PHE A 83 -1.30 -7.11 -5.39
CA PHE A 83 -1.63 -7.59 -4.05
C PHE A 83 -3.03 -7.12 -3.66
N GLN A 84 -3.57 -7.75 -2.64
CA GLN A 84 -4.80 -7.29 -1.99
C GLN A 84 -4.43 -6.63 -0.67
N PRO A 85 -5.17 -5.60 -0.24
CA PRO A 85 -4.88 -4.97 1.05
C PRO A 85 -4.84 -6.00 2.17
N ARG A 86 -3.81 -5.90 3.00
CA ARG A 86 -3.55 -6.89 4.06
C ARG A 86 -4.38 -6.63 5.30
N ILE A 87 -5.71 -6.69 5.15
CA ILE A 87 -6.64 -6.45 6.25
C ILE A 87 -6.48 -7.50 7.34
N THR A 88 -6.36 -8.77 6.94
CA THR A 88 -6.21 -9.87 7.90
C THR A 88 -4.87 -9.83 8.62
N GLU A 89 -3.88 -9.15 8.06
CA GLU A 89 -2.59 -8.94 8.69
C GLU A 89 -2.51 -7.63 9.46
N GLY A 90 -3.64 -6.96 9.65
CA GLY A 90 -3.71 -5.82 10.54
C GLY A 90 -3.79 -4.45 9.89
N PHE A 91 -3.87 -4.36 8.56
CA PHE A 91 -3.99 -3.06 7.93
C PHE A 91 -5.38 -2.47 8.18
N SER A 92 -5.41 -1.20 8.54
CA SER A 92 -6.66 -0.45 8.65
C SER A 92 -6.44 0.98 8.15
N ALA A 93 -7.24 1.40 7.19
CA ALA A 93 -7.18 2.75 6.65
C ALA A 93 -7.69 3.80 7.64
N ASN A 94 -8.33 3.37 8.73
CA ASN A 94 -8.94 4.28 9.71
C ASN A 94 -7.97 4.69 10.82
N ARG A 95 -6.71 4.27 10.77
CA ARG A 95 -5.75 4.64 11.81
C ARG A 95 -5.56 6.15 11.87
N LEU A 96 -5.41 6.67 13.08
CA LEU A 96 -5.25 8.10 13.29
C LEU A 96 -4.04 8.66 12.55
N LYS A 97 -2.95 7.89 12.48
CA LYS A 97 -1.73 8.35 11.81
C LYS A 97 -1.92 8.66 10.34
N TYR A 98 -2.96 8.10 9.71
CA TYR A 98 -3.25 8.36 8.30
C TYR A 98 -4.13 9.59 8.07
N ARG A 99 -4.61 10.22 9.12
CA ARG A 99 -5.52 11.36 8.97
C ARG A 99 -4.79 12.66 8.71
N SER A 100 -3.53 12.74 9.12
CA SER A 100 -2.73 13.94 9.00
C SER A 100 -1.69 13.74 7.92
N GLY A 101 -1.67 14.64 6.91
CA GLY A 101 -0.64 14.59 5.88
C GLY A 101 -0.66 13.33 5.05
N LEU A 102 -1.83 12.77 4.79
CA LEU A 102 -1.97 11.61 3.94
C LEU A 102 -1.68 11.97 2.49
N VAL A 103 -0.78 11.22 1.83
CA VAL A 103 -0.44 11.41 0.42
C VAL A 103 -1.15 10.36 -0.43
N ALA A 104 -1.12 9.11 -0.01
CA ALA A 104 -1.74 8.02 -0.75
C ALA A 104 -2.09 6.89 0.21
N ILE A 105 -3.16 6.16 -0.08
CA ILE A 105 -3.54 5.00 0.71
C ILE A 105 -4.26 4.00 -0.19
N VAL A 106 -4.00 2.71 0.06
CA VAL A 106 -4.62 1.65 -0.70
C VAL A 106 -6.13 1.63 -0.42
N GLN A 107 -6.91 1.46 -1.48
CA GLN A 107 -8.35 1.36 -1.36
C GLN A 107 -8.74 -0.10 -1.21
N ASP A 108 -9.57 -0.38 -0.22
CA ASP A 108 -10.18 -1.69 -0.11
C ASP A 108 -11.36 -1.73 -1.07
N SER A 109 -11.15 -2.39 -2.21
CA SER A 109 -12.15 -2.42 -3.27
C SER A 109 -13.13 -3.57 -3.11
N GLN A 110 -13.31 -4.09 -1.90
CA GLN A 110 -14.31 -5.12 -1.64
C GLN A 110 -15.68 -4.57 -2.01
N PRO A 111 -16.46 -5.28 -2.85
CA PRO A 111 -17.81 -4.85 -3.14
C PRO A 111 -18.61 -4.86 -1.86
N VAL A 112 -19.32 -3.86 -1.71
CA VAL A 112 -20.21 -3.78 -0.56
C VAL A 112 -21.28 -4.80 -0.76
N PHE A 113 -21.60 -5.57 -0.54
CA PHE A 113 -22.53 -6.32 -0.84
C PHE A 113 -23.46 -6.21 -0.49
N GLY A 114 -23.25 -6.30 -1.15
CA GLY A 114 -23.84 -5.79 -1.40
C GLY A 114 -24.19 -5.64 -1.73
N TYR A 115 -24.23 -5.83 -2.04
CA TYR A 115 -24.54 -5.20 -2.76
C TYR A 115 -24.36 -4.99 -3.56
N VAL A 116 -24.56 -5.12 -3.65
CA VAL A 116 -24.56 -4.56 -4.55
C VAL A 116 -24.70 -4.33 -5.23
N TYR A 117 -25.00 -4.36 -5.55
CA TYR A 117 -25.26 -3.82 -6.32
C TYR A 117 -25.02 -3.53 -7.11
N PRO A 118 -25.68 -3.70 -6.91
CA PRO A 118 -25.65 -3.07 -7.76
C PRO A 118 -25.09 -2.73 -8.55
N SER A 119 -25.81 -3.01 -8.42
CA SER A 119 -25.60 -2.31 -9.21
C SER A 119 -25.07 -2.13 -9.95
N HIS A 120 -25.28 -1.84 -9.49
CA HIS A 120 -25.15 -1.47 -9.95
C HIS A 120 -24.80 -1.78 -10.48
N THR A 121 -25.61 -2.16 -10.26
CA THR A 121 -25.62 -2.09 -10.52
C THR A 121 -25.44 -2.36 -10.77
N THR A 122 -26.07 -2.57 -10.36
CA THR A 122 -26.13 -2.47 -10.48
C THR A 122 -26.02 -2.94 -10.56
N GLU A 123 -26.55 -2.81 -9.98
CA GLU A 123 -26.82 -2.85 -9.58
C GLU A 123 -26.83 -3.43 -9.53
N VAL A 124 -27.51 -3.98 -9.41
CA VAL A 124 -27.87 -3.98 -9.07
C VAL A 124 -27.74 -4.45 -8.96
N GLY A 125 -28.24 -4.63 -8.37
CA GLY A 125 -28.68 -4.44 -8.00
C GLY A 125 -28.50 -5.16 -7.97
N PRO A 126 -29.04 -5.36 -7.49
CA PRO A 126 -29.16 -5.31 -7.24
C PRO A 126 -28.73 -5.79 -7.34
N HIS A 127 -29.53 -5.70 -7.00
CA HIS A 127 -29.49 -5.41 -6.71
C HIS A 127 -29.30 -5.92 -6.67
N LEU A 128 -29.80 -6.07 -6.42
CA LEU A 128 -30.10 -5.80 -6.12
C LEU A 128 -30.02 -6.15 -6.23
N PRO A 129 -30.56 -6.51 -5.75
CA PRO A 129 -30.81 -6.11 -5.78
C PRO A 129 -30.53 -6.20 -6.18
N GLY A 130 -31.44 -6.96 -5.65
CA GLY A 130 -31.57 -6.24 -6.13
C GLY A 130 -31.25 -6.28 -6.49
N LYS A 131 -31.19 -5.85 -6.28
CA LYS A 131 -31.09 -5.33 -6.44
C LYS A 131 -30.72 -5.50 -6.81
N ALA A 132 -31.73 -6.33 -6.57
CA ALA A 132 -31.69 -5.76 -6.95
C ALA A 132 -31.40 -5.75 -7.29
#